data_de82d845844b70975766f2ae991aa66b
#
_entry.id   de82d845844b70975766f2ae991aa66b
#
_cell.length_a   1.000
_cell.length_b   1.000
_cell.length_c   1.000
_cell.angle_alpha   90.00
_cell.angle_beta   90.00
_cell.angle_gamma   90.00
#
_symmetry.space_group_name_H-M   'P 1'
#
loop_
_entity.id
_entity.type
_entity.pdbx_description
1 polymer ?
#
loop_
_entity_poly.entity_id
_entity_poly.type
_entity_poly.pdbx_seq_one_letter_code
_entity_poly.pdbx_strand_id
1 'polypeptide(L)'
;VHCEFDALPFPSASVDLLVLPHALELARDPHETLREVERVLVPEGRVVITGLNPASLWGLRQRAGHARRVLGIGRREPLYLPSSGEFIGYWRLRDWLRLLSFEVEAGHFGCWRPPLKSAAWLQRWDWMESLGEHWWPVLGAVYQVEAVKRVRGMRLVGLLKTGRRRSAAAPAVIANRQRTLADTGSA
;
A
#
# COMPACT_ATOMS: atom_id res chain seq x y z
N VAL A 1 4.22 -21.81 -13.36
CA VAL A 1 5.61 -21.69 -12.91
C VAL A 1 5.59 -21.79 -11.40
N HIS A 2 6.33 -22.76 -10.83
CA HIS A 2 6.56 -22.81 -9.38
C HIS A 2 7.88 -22.09 -9.11
N CYS A 3 7.88 -21.15 -8.19
CA CYS A 3 9.06 -20.44 -7.75
C CYS A 3 9.03 -20.28 -6.23
N GLU A 4 10.19 -20.09 -5.63
CA GLU A 4 10.28 -19.69 -4.23
C GLU A 4 9.93 -18.20 -4.11
N PHE A 5 9.40 -17.79 -2.96
CA PHE A 5 8.96 -16.42 -2.75
C PHE A 5 10.13 -15.41 -2.66
N ASP A 6 11.31 -15.90 -2.35
CA ASP A 6 12.56 -15.14 -2.23
C ASP A 6 13.37 -15.07 -3.53
N ALA A 7 12.91 -15.75 -4.61
CA ALA A 7 13.56 -15.76 -5.91
C ALA A 7 12.51 -15.73 -7.03
N LEU A 8 11.97 -14.57 -7.33
CA LEU A 8 10.95 -14.41 -8.36
C LEU A 8 11.57 -14.44 -9.77
N PRO A 9 11.06 -15.24 -10.71
CA PRO A 9 11.61 -15.39 -12.06
C PRO A 9 11.25 -14.23 -13.00
N PHE A 10 11.25 -13.01 -12.49
CA PHE A 10 10.95 -11.80 -13.24
C PHE A 10 12.14 -10.86 -13.24
N PRO A 11 12.39 -10.15 -14.36
CA PRO A 11 13.39 -9.09 -14.40
C PRO A 11 13.08 -7.98 -13.39
N SER A 12 14.10 -7.22 -13.01
CA SER A 12 13.90 -6.04 -12.17
C SER A 12 13.04 -5.00 -12.89
N ALA A 13 12.16 -4.34 -12.14
CA ALA A 13 11.26 -3.29 -12.63
C ALA A 13 10.46 -3.71 -13.89
N SER A 14 9.81 -4.87 -13.82
CA SER A 14 9.05 -5.45 -14.95
C SER A 14 7.58 -5.74 -14.66
N VAL A 15 7.14 -5.59 -13.39
CA VAL A 15 5.80 -5.93 -12.94
C VAL A 15 5.10 -4.67 -12.42
N ASP A 16 3.91 -4.38 -12.89
CA ASP A 16 3.12 -3.21 -12.47
C ASP A 16 2.29 -3.50 -11.22
N LEU A 17 1.78 -4.73 -11.09
CA LEU A 17 0.95 -5.18 -9.98
C LEU A 17 1.36 -6.56 -9.52
N LEU A 18 1.59 -6.70 -8.22
CA LEU A 18 1.85 -7.99 -7.59
C LEU A 18 0.81 -8.24 -6.49
N VAL A 19 0.24 -9.44 -6.46
CA VAL A 19 -0.72 -9.84 -5.43
C VAL A 19 -0.15 -11.02 -4.64
N LEU A 20 -0.06 -10.88 -3.34
CA LEU A 20 0.52 -11.85 -2.41
C LEU A 20 -0.54 -12.34 -1.41
N PRO A 21 -1.41 -13.29 -1.80
CA PRO A 21 -2.39 -13.84 -0.88
C PRO A 21 -1.73 -14.83 0.08
N HIS A 22 -1.63 -14.46 1.35
CA HIS A 22 -1.03 -15.27 2.42
C HIS A 22 0.40 -15.78 2.14
N ALA A 23 1.10 -15.16 1.18
CA ALA A 23 2.41 -15.61 0.74
C ALA A 23 3.50 -15.35 1.80
N LEU A 24 3.45 -14.19 2.46
CA LEU A 24 4.45 -13.82 3.47
C LEU A 24 4.41 -14.71 4.71
N GLU A 25 3.24 -15.26 5.05
CA GLU A 25 3.09 -16.18 6.19
C GLU A 25 3.74 -17.53 5.92
N LEU A 26 3.78 -17.92 4.65
CA LEU A 26 4.35 -19.19 4.20
C LEU A 26 5.80 -19.05 3.73
N ALA A 27 6.27 -17.82 3.54
CA ALA A 27 7.62 -17.55 3.13
C ALA A 27 8.62 -17.96 4.21
N ARG A 28 9.76 -18.50 3.79
CA ARG A 28 10.87 -18.86 4.67
C ARG A 28 11.49 -17.62 5.32
N ASP A 29 11.68 -16.58 4.52
CA ASP A 29 12.10 -15.26 4.96
C ASP A 29 11.20 -14.18 4.34
N PRO A 30 10.25 -13.63 5.13
CA PRO A 30 9.37 -12.57 4.64
C PRO A 30 10.08 -11.29 4.22
N HIS A 31 11.25 -10.99 4.81
CA HIS A 31 12.02 -9.80 4.45
C HIS A 31 12.67 -9.94 3.08
N GLU A 32 13.26 -11.10 2.80
CA GLU A 32 13.82 -11.38 1.47
C GLU A 32 12.72 -11.40 0.41
N THR A 33 11.57 -11.99 0.73
CA THR A 33 10.40 -11.94 -0.15
C THR A 33 9.99 -10.51 -0.49
N LEU A 34 9.93 -9.62 0.50
CA LEU A 34 9.58 -8.22 0.26
C LEU A 34 10.66 -7.46 -0.53
N ARG A 35 11.94 -7.79 -0.36
CA ARG A 35 13.02 -7.23 -1.20
C ARG A 35 12.90 -7.67 -2.65
N GLU A 36 12.56 -8.95 -2.89
CA GLU A 36 12.29 -9.44 -4.23
C GLU A 36 11.07 -8.76 -4.86
N VAL A 37 10.02 -8.54 -4.09
CA VAL A 37 8.85 -7.75 -4.51
C VAL A 37 9.27 -6.33 -4.91
N GLU A 38 10.10 -5.69 -4.10
CA GLU A 38 10.64 -4.37 -4.44
C GLU A 38 11.44 -4.40 -5.73
N ARG A 39 12.30 -5.41 -5.91
CA ARG A 39 13.15 -5.54 -7.11
C ARG A 39 12.34 -5.65 -8.39
N VAL A 40 11.30 -6.48 -8.39
CA VAL A 40 10.53 -6.80 -9.61
C VAL A 40 9.49 -5.73 -9.96
N LEU A 41 8.99 -4.96 -8.97
CA LEU A 41 8.01 -3.92 -9.23
C LEU A 41 8.63 -2.71 -9.92
N VAL A 42 7.92 -2.18 -10.92
CA VAL A 42 8.27 -0.90 -11.56
C VAL A 42 8.14 0.26 -10.55
N PRO A 43 8.79 1.39 -10.80
CA PRO A 43 8.46 2.63 -10.08
C PRO A 43 6.96 2.93 -10.18
N GLU A 44 6.33 3.31 -9.08
CA GLU A 44 4.88 3.51 -8.94
C GLU A 44 4.05 2.20 -9.12
N GLY A 45 4.71 1.04 -9.20
CA GLY A 45 4.05 -0.26 -9.19
C GLY A 45 3.38 -0.56 -7.84
N ARG A 46 2.35 -1.38 -7.88
CA ARG A 46 1.50 -1.69 -6.73
C ARG A 46 1.70 -3.10 -6.21
N VAL A 47 1.63 -3.25 -4.91
CA VAL A 47 1.56 -4.57 -4.26
C VAL A 47 0.31 -4.64 -3.38
N VAL A 48 -0.39 -5.76 -3.48
CA VAL A 48 -1.52 -6.11 -2.62
C VAL A 48 -1.13 -7.34 -1.80
N ILE A 49 -1.13 -7.19 -0.49
CA ILE A 49 -0.73 -8.24 0.45
C ILE A 49 -1.90 -8.57 1.34
N THR A 50 -2.28 -9.83 1.41
CA THR A 50 -3.26 -10.30 2.40
C THR A 50 -2.58 -11.17 3.44
N GLY A 51 -3.02 -11.03 4.69
CA GLY A 51 -2.44 -11.80 5.79
C GLY A 51 -3.42 -12.01 6.95
N LEU A 52 -3.08 -12.96 7.81
CA LEU A 52 -3.81 -13.26 9.03
C LEU A 52 -3.32 -12.37 10.17
N ASN A 53 -4.26 -11.77 10.86
CA ASN A 53 -3.95 -10.83 11.94
C ASN A 53 -3.77 -11.56 13.28
N PRO A 54 -2.57 -11.59 13.83
CA PRO A 54 -2.32 -12.22 15.12
C PRO A 54 -2.99 -11.50 16.30
N ALA A 55 -3.41 -10.24 16.14
CA ALA A 55 -4.10 -9.46 17.17
C ALA A 55 -5.62 -9.71 17.21
N SER A 56 -6.15 -10.46 16.24
CA SER A 56 -7.57 -10.80 16.17
C SER A 56 -8.01 -11.85 17.20
N LEU A 57 -9.33 -12.02 17.34
CA LEU A 57 -9.90 -13.11 18.15
C LEU A 57 -9.44 -14.50 17.67
N TRP A 58 -9.24 -14.66 16.37
CA TRP A 58 -8.71 -15.90 15.78
C TRP A 58 -7.25 -16.14 16.18
N GLY A 59 -6.42 -15.10 16.12
CA GLY A 59 -5.04 -15.15 16.58
C GLY A 59 -4.92 -15.42 18.07
N LEU A 60 -5.77 -14.80 18.89
CA LEU A 60 -5.81 -15.04 20.33
C LEU A 60 -6.18 -16.49 20.65
N ARG A 61 -7.22 -17.02 19.99
CA ARG A 61 -7.62 -18.44 20.16
C ARG A 61 -6.50 -19.39 19.75
N GLN A 62 -5.81 -19.10 18.65
CA GLN A 62 -4.67 -19.88 18.18
C GLN A 62 -3.56 -19.92 19.24
N ARG A 63 -3.18 -18.77 19.80
CA ARG A 63 -2.17 -18.67 20.86
C ARG A 63 -2.61 -19.42 22.13
N ALA A 64 -3.86 -19.27 22.54
CA ALA A 64 -4.41 -20.00 23.66
C ALA A 64 -4.37 -21.53 23.44
N GLY A 65 -4.65 -21.96 22.21
CA GLY A 65 -4.53 -23.38 21.82
C GLY A 65 -3.08 -23.89 21.90
N HIS A 66 -2.11 -23.10 21.43
CA HIS A 66 -0.70 -23.44 21.58
C HIS A 66 -0.25 -23.50 23.05
N ALA A 67 -0.63 -22.50 23.86
CA ALA A 67 -0.29 -22.46 25.27
C ALA A 67 -0.86 -23.68 26.03
N ARG A 68 -2.12 -24.04 25.77
CA ARG A 68 -2.73 -25.25 26.35
C ARG A 68 -2.00 -26.54 25.96
N ARG A 69 -1.54 -26.64 24.70
CA ARG A 69 -0.74 -27.80 24.24
C ARG A 69 0.59 -27.91 24.96
N VAL A 70 1.29 -26.78 25.14
CA VAL A 70 2.56 -26.73 25.85
C VAL A 70 2.40 -27.10 27.33
N LEU A 71 1.32 -26.63 27.95
CA LEU A 71 1.00 -26.92 29.36
C LEU A 71 0.38 -28.32 29.58
N GLY A 72 0.14 -29.08 28.51
CA GLY A 72 -0.50 -30.39 28.61
C GLY A 72 -1.95 -30.37 29.11
N ILE A 73 -2.60 -29.21 29.07
CA ILE A 73 -3.95 -29.00 29.61
C ILE A 73 -5.00 -29.24 28.52
N GLY A 74 -5.85 -30.24 28.68
CA GLY A 74 -7.03 -30.49 27.86
C GLY A 74 -6.82 -31.37 26.62
N ARG A 75 -7.92 -31.59 25.86
CA ARG A 75 -7.89 -32.33 24.60
C ARG A 75 -7.10 -31.58 23.55
N ARG A 76 -6.29 -32.29 22.76
CA ARG A 76 -5.59 -31.76 21.57
C ARG A 76 -6.61 -31.40 20.49
N GLU A 77 -7.27 -30.26 20.63
CA GLU A 77 -8.13 -29.75 19.56
C GLU A 77 -7.28 -29.34 18.36
N PRO A 78 -7.75 -29.59 17.13
CA PRO A 78 -7.07 -29.09 15.95
C PRO A 78 -7.05 -27.56 15.99
N LEU A 79 -5.90 -26.99 15.67
CA LEU A 79 -5.76 -25.54 15.53
C LEU A 79 -6.59 -25.07 14.33
N TYR A 80 -7.19 -23.89 14.44
CA TYR A 80 -8.06 -23.33 13.40
C TYR A 80 -7.26 -22.77 12.22
N LEU A 81 -6.13 -22.15 12.54
CA LEU A 81 -5.24 -21.56 11.55
C LEU A 81 -4.09 -22.53 11.25
N PRO A 82 -3.45 -22.43 10.09
CA PRO A 82 -2.30 -23.25 9.76
C PRO A 82 -1.26 -23.21 10.87
N SER A 83 -0.70 -24.37 11.20
CA SER A 83 0.38 -24.46 12.19
C SER A 83 1.75 -24.10 11.61
N SER A 84 1.85 -24.07 10.29
CA SER A 84 3.02 -23.68 9.52
C SER A 84 2.90 -22.21 9.14
N GLY A 85 3.98 -21.46 9.33
CA GLY A 85 4.08 -20.06 8.99
C GLY A 85 4.08 -19.13 10.22
N GLU A 86 4.57 -17.93 10.00
CA GLU A 86 4.61 -16.86 11.00
C GLU A 86 3.56 -15.80 10.67
N PHE A 87 2.60 -15.59 11.60
CA PHE A 87 1.60 -14.54 11.40
C PHE A 87 2.23 -13.18 11.63
N ILE A 88 2.20 -12.37 10.58
CA ILE A 88 2.78 -11.04 10.58
C ILE A 88 1.67 -10.04 10.91
N GLY A 89 1.84 -9.27 11.99
CA GLY A 89 0.86 -8.23 12.34
C GLY A 89 0.92 -7.05 11.36
N TYR A 90 -0.24 -6.44 11.10
CA TYR A 90 -0.38 -5.29 10.20
C TYR A 90 0.64 -4.18 10.44
N TRP A 91 0.85 -3.78 11.70
CA TRP A 91 1.80 -2.70 12.02
C TRP A 91 3.24 -3.07 11.69
N ARG A 92 3.62 -4.32 11.94
CA ARG A 92 4.95 -4.84 11.61
C ARG A 92 5.18 -4.88 10.10
N LEU A 93 4.18 -5.36 9.34
CA LEU A 93 4.23 -5.34 7.89
C LEU A 93 4.34 -3.93 7.33
N ARG A 94 3.55 -2.99 7.86
CA ARG A 94 3.60 -1.58 7.46
C ARG A 94 4.98 -0.96 7.69
N ASP A 95 5.62 -1.27 8.81
CA ASP A 95 6.97 -0.76 9.10
C ASP A 95 8.00 -1.35 8.14
N TRP A 96 7.91 -2.63 7.80
CA TRP A 96 8.77 -3.26 6.80
C TRP A 96 8.58 -2.65 5.41
N LEU A 97 7.36 -2.44 4.99
CA LEU A 97 7.05 -1.80 3.71
C LEU A 97 7.65 -0.39 3.62
N ARG A 98 7.57 0.39 4.70
CA ARG A 98 8.17 1.73 4.76
C ARG A 98 9.69 1.70 4.61
N LEU A 99 10.36 0.71 5.19
CA LEU A 99 11.81 0.55 5.06
C LEU A 99 12.23 0.25 3.62
N LEU A 100 11.38 -0.42 2.85
CA LEU A 100 11.57 -0.78 1.45
C LEU A 100 10.97 0.26 0.47
N SER A 101 10.80 1.50 0.90
CA SER A 101 10.28 2.60 0.06
C SER A 101 8.85 2.40 -0.47
N PHE A 102 8.08 1.52 0.16
CA PHE A 102 6.65 1.40 -0.12
C PHE A 102 5.85 2.40 0.70
N GLU A 103 4.89 3.03 0.06
CA GLU A 103 3.87 3.86 0.69
C GLU A 103 2.57 3.08 0.76
N VAL A 104 2.06 2.84 1.97
CA VAL A 104 0.78 2.16 2.18
C VAL A 104 -0.35 3.15 1.88
N GLU A 105 -1.12 2.88 0.84
CA GLU A 105 -2.26 3.72 0.42
C GLU A 105 -3.54 3.29 1.12
N ALA A 106 -3.78 1.99 1.27
CA ALA A 106 -4.99 1.48 1.90
C ALA A 106 -4.69 0.25 2.79
N GLY A 107 -5.50 0.09 3.82
CA GLY A 107 -5.52 -1.09 4.67
C GLY A 107 -6.95 -1.46 4.99
N HIS A 108 -7.36 -2.64 4.56
CA HIS A 108 -8.69 -3.18 4.81
C HIS A 108 -8.59 -4.36 5.78
N PHE A 109 -9.57 -4.45 6.64
CA PHE A 109 -9.65 -5.56 7.60
C PHE A 109 -10.99 -6.25 7.42
N GLY A 110 -11.04 -7.53 7.72
CA GLY A 110 -12.24 -8.33 7.59
C GLY A 110 -12.27 -9.51 8.56
N CYS A 111 -13.43 -10.17 8.61
CA CYS A 111 -13.66 -11.36 9.40
C CYS A 111 -13.54 -11.10 10.92
N TRP A 112 -14.48 -10.31 11.44
CA TRP A 112 -14.58 -10.05 12.90
C TRP A 112 -15.36 -11.12 13.65
N ARG A 113 -15.99 -12.06 12.94
CA ARG A 113 -16.76 -13.15 13.57
C ARG A 113 -15.86 -13.99 14.46
N PRO A 114 -16.38 -14.45 15.62
CA PRO A 114 -15.60 -15.31 16.50
C PRO A 114 -15.29 -16.67 15.82
N PRO A 115 -14.17 -17.32 16.19
CA PRO A 115 -13.75 -18.59 15.63
C PRO A 115 -14.63 -19.74 16.14
N LEU A 116 -15.84 -19.89 15.60
CA LEU A 116 -16.82 -20.93 15.95
C LEU A 116 -16.91 -21.99 14.85
N LYS A 117 -17.12 -23.26 15.25
CA LYS A 117 -17.22 -24.38 14.31
C LYS A 117 -18.62 -24.56 13.72
N SER A 118 -19.65 -24.03 14.36
CA SER A 118 -21.03 -24.20 13.97
C SER A 118 -21.51 -23.08 13.06
N ALA A 119 -22.06 -23.45 11.89
CA ALA A 119 -22.64 -22.51 10.94
C ALA A 119 -23.79 -21.70 11.54
N ALA A 120 -24.63 -22.32 12.38
CA ALA A 120 -25.73 -21.63 13.05
C ALA A 120 -25.25 -20.54 14.01
N TRP A 121 -24.15 -20.79 14.72
CA TRP A 121 -23.53 -19.77 15.58
C TRP A 121 -22.85 -18.67 14.75
N LEU A 122 -22.23 -18.98 13.63
CA LEU A 122 -21.65 -17.99 12.73
C LEU A 122 -22.71 -17.03 12.17
N GLN A 123 -23.88 -17.54 11.80
CA GLN A 123 -25.01 -16.72 11.37
C GLN A 123 -25.54 -15.82 12.50
N ARG A 124 -25.58 -16.32 13.73
CA ARG A 124 -26.03 -15.55 14.89
C ARG A 124 -25.11 -14.37 15.22
N TRP A 125 -23.83 -14.47 14.88
CA TRP A 125 -22.81 -13.44 15.11
C TRP A 125 -22.53 -12.60 13.86
N ASP A 126 -23.39 -12.66 12.85
CA ASP A 126 -23.25 -11.90 11.59
C ASP A 126 -23.22 -10.37 11.81
N TRP A 127 -23.95 -9.91 12.80
CA TRP A 127 -23.94 -8.50 13.20
C TRP A 127 -22.56 -8.00 13.66
N MET A 128 -21.66 -8.86 14.11
CA MET A 128 -20.30 -8.47 14.47
C MET A 128 -19.48 -8.00 13.28
N GLU A 129 -19.82 -8.42 12.07
CA GLU A 129 -19.12 -7.99 10.87
C GLU A 129 -19.31 -6.48 10.66
N SER A 130 -20.54 -5.99 10.72
CA SER A 130 -20.86 -4.58 10.55
C SER A 130 -20.40 -3.70 11.73
N LEU A 131 -20.48 -4.22 12.95
CA LEU A 131 -19.99 -3.49 14.12
C LEU A 131 -18.46 -3.51 14.21
N GLY A 132 -17.81 -4.63 13.86
CA GLY A 132 -16.36 -4.77 13.91
C GLY A 132 -15.66 -3.79 12.99
N GLU A 133 -16.19 -3.60 11.79
CA GLU A 133 -15.69 -2.61 10.84
C GLU A 133 -15.70 -1.19 11.42
N HIS A 134 -16.72 -0.85 12.19
CA HIS A 134 -16.92 0.50 12.71
C HIS A 134 -16.19 0.77 14.05
N TRP A 135 -16.21 -0.21 14.97
CA TRP A 135 -15.69 -0.03 16.33
C TRP A 135 -14.28 -0.56 16.54
N TRP A 136 -13.89 -1.63 15.83
CA TRP A 136 -12.59 -2.29 15.99
C TRP A 136 -11.97 -2.66 14.63
N PRO A 137 -11.76 -1.70 13.72
CA PRO A 137 -11.33 -2.02 12.37
C PRO A 137 -10.05 -2.88 12.34
N VAL A 138 -9.11 -2.64 13.25
CA VAL A 138 -7.80 -3.33 13.28
C VAL A 138 -7.85 -4.74 13.86
N LEU A 139 -8.98 -5.18 14.45
CA LEU A 139 -9.10 -6.52 15.06
C LEU A 139 -9.71 -7.57 14.13
N GLY A 140 -9.93 -7.28 12.87
CA GLY A 140 -10.32 -8.26 11.86
C GLY A 140 -9.31 -9.40 11.78
N ALA A 141 -9.79 -10.62 11.51
CA ALA A 141 -8.92 -11.80 11.44
C ALA A 141 -8.01 -11.79 10.21
N VAL A 142 -8.44 -11.14 9.14
CA VAL A 142 -7.70 -10.98 7.90
C VAL A 142 -7.47 -9.50 7.67
N TYR A 143 -6.31 -9.15 7.17
CA TYR A 143 -6.04 -7.81 6.65
C TYR A 143 -5.62 -7.89 5.18
N GLN A 144 -5.89 -6.82 4.44
CA GLN A 144 -5.36 -6.55 3.11
C GLN A 144 -4.65 -5.21 3.16
N VAL A 145 -3.44 -5.15 2.65
CA VAL A 145 -2.63 -3.94 2.53
C VAL A 145 -2.39 -3.67 1.06
N GLU A 146 -2.66 -2.45 0.64
CA GLU A 146 -2.29 -1.94 -0.67
C GLU A 146 -1.18 -0.93 -0.51
N ALA A 147 -0.08 -1.15 -1.20
CA ALA A 147 1.07 -0.27 -1.13
C ALA A 147 1.66 -0.01 -2.53
N VAL A 148 2.23 1.17 -2.70
CA VAL A 148 2.85 1.63 -3.94
C VAL A 148 4.34 1.82 -3.72
N LYS A 149 5.14 1.35 -4.65
CA LYS A 149 6.58 1.56 -4.64
C LYS A 149 6.91 2.99 -5.03
N ARG A 150 7.26 3.82 -4.04
CA ARG A 150 7.69 5.20 -4.26
C ARG A 150 9.21 5.27 -4.44
N VAL A 151 9.65 5.39 -5.67
CA VAL A 151 11.04 5.74 -5.90
C VAL A 151 11.21 7.21 -5.56
N ARG A 152 11.88 7.49 -4.45
CA ARG A 152 12.34 8.84 -4.13
C ARG A 152 13.45 9.22 -5.11
N GLY A 153 13.04 9.54 -6.34
CA GLY A 153 13.94 10.21 -7.26
C GLY A 153 14.43 11.48 -6.57
N MET A 154 15.71 11.77 -6.68
CA MET A 154 16.21 13.11 -6.33
C MET A 154 15.32 14.11 -7.08
N ARG A 155 14.43 14.76 -6.37
CA ARG A 155 13.74 15.92 -6.89
C ARG A 155 14.88 16.91 -7.13
N LEU A 156 15.34 16.99 -8.36
CA LEU A 156 16.15 18.11 -8.79
C LEU A 156 15.30 19.33 -8.48
N VAL A 157 15.52 19.91 -7.30
CA VAL A 157 15.14 21.29 -7.03
C VAL A 157 16.09 22.12 -7.90
N GLY A 158 15.93 21.92 -9.21
CA GLY A 158 16.49 22.85 -10.17
C GLY A 158 15.89 24.17 -9.76
N LEU A 159 16.75 25.11 -9.38
CA LEU A 159 16.42 26.52 -9.43
C LEU A 159 15.67 26.73 -10.74
N LEU A 160 14.35 26.70 -10.68
CA LEU A 160 13.52 27.35 -11.66
C LEU A 160 14.01 28.79 -11.57
N LYS A 161 15.06 29.12 -12.38
CA LYS A 161 15.23 30.46 -12.84
C LYS A 161 13.87 30.78 -13.45
N THR A 162 13.02 31.36 -12.66
CA THR A 162 11.96 32.22 -13.13
C THR A 162 12.69 33.26 -13.92
N GLY A 163 13.02 32.89 -15.15
CA GLY A 163 13.34 33.85 -16.17
C GLY A 163 12.10 34.71 -16.24
N ARG A 164 12.10 35.75 -15.41
CA ARG A 164 11.24 36.90 -15.59
C ARG A 164 11.52 37.32 -17.02
N ARG A 165 10.72 36.80 -17.96
CA ARG A 165 10.64 37.34 -19.30
C ARG A 165 10.36 38.83 -19.07
N ARG A 166 11.42 39.60 -19.05
CA ARG A 166 11.29 41.01 -19.33
C ARG A 166 10.60 41.08 -20.67
N SER A 167 9.32 41.33 -20.63
CA SER A 167 8.58 41.78 -21.80
C SER A 167 9.40 42.95 -22.31
N ALA A 168 10.14 42.71 -23.41
CA ALA A 168 10.75 43.78 -24.14
C ALA A 168 9.58 44.68 -24.54
N ALA A 169 9.52 45.84 -23.93
CA ALA A 169 8.58 46.88 -24.34
C ALA A 169 8.78 47.08 -25.84
N ALA A 170 7.75 46.81 -26.62
CA ALA A 170 7.76 47.11 -28.03
C ALA A 170 8.06 48.60 -28.19
N PRO A 171 9.01 49.01 -29.08
CA PRO A 171 9.28 50.39 -29.30
C PRO A 171 7.99 51.07 -29.77
N ALA A 172 7.56 52.10 -29.05
CA ALA A 172 6.46 52.94 -29.43
C ALA A 172 6.80 53.62 -30.77
N VAL A 173 6.06 53.24 -31.81
CA VAL A 173 6.14 53.94 -33.08
C VAL A 173 5.52 55.32 -32.90
N ILE A 174 6.34 56.35 -32.86
CA ILE A 174 5.87 57.73 -32.89
C ILE A 174 5.37 58.02 -34.29
N ALA A 175 4.06 58.07 -34.46
CA ALA A 175 3.45 58.56 -35.70
C ALA A 175 3.70 60.03 -35.81
N ASN A 176 4.65 60.41 -36.63
CA ASN A 176 4.93 61.78 -36.98
C ASN A 176 3.80 62.27 -37.91
N ARG A 177 2.87 63.06 -37.36
CA ARG A 177 1.79 63.69 -38.06
C ARG A 177 2.33 64.90 -38.79
N GLN A 178 2.80 64.75 -40.04
CA GLN A 178 3.10 65.87 -40.93
C GLN A 178 1.83 66.68 -41.22
N ARG A 179 1.80 67.85 -40.70
CA ARG A 179 0.78 68.84 -40.94
C ARG A 179 1.10 69.48 -42.31
N THR A 180 0.42 69.05 -43.36
CA THR A 180 0.45 69.71 -44.63
C THR A 180 -0.33 71.02 -44.49
N LEU A 181 0.38 72.13 -44.48
CA LEU A 181 -0.22 73.47 -44.65
C LEU A 181 -0.55 73.59 -46.13
N ALA A 182 -1.81 73.63 -46.46
CA ALA A 182 -2.30 73.99 -47.76
C ALA A 182 -2.15 75.51 -47.86
N ASP A 183 -1.31 75.94 -48.79
CA ASP A 183 -1.15 77.30 -49.19
C ASP A 183 -2.34 77.68 -50.08
N THR A 184 -3.10 78.65 -49.67
CA THR A 184 -4.12 79.31 -50.45
C THR A 184 -3.48 80.56 -51.04
N GLY A 185 -3.19 80.53 -52.33
CA GLY A 185 -2.83 81.70 -53.14
C GLY A 185 -3.89 81.86 -54.22
N SER A 186 -4.62 82.86 -54.03
CA SER A 186 -4.99 83.97 -54.82
C SER A 186 -4.96 83.91 -56.38
N ALA A 187 -6.03 84.04 -57.04
CA ALA A 187 -6.44 85.09 -57.98
C ALA A 187 -7.81 84.81 -58.57
#